data_ec3efc0bb1511ae555d87930d60affb9
#
_entry.id   ec3efc0bb1511ae555d87930d60affb9
#
_cell.length_a   1.000
_cell.length_b   1.000
_cell.length_c   1.000
_cell.angle_alpha   90.00
_cell.angle_beta   90.00
_cell.angle_gamma   90.00
#
_symmetry.space_group_name_H-M   'P 1'
#
loop_
_entity.id
_entity.type
_entity.pdbx_description
1 polymer ?
#
loop_
_entity_poly.entity_id
_entity_poly.type
_entity_poly.pdbx_seq_one_letter_code
_entity_poly.pdbx_strand_id
1 'polypeptide(L)'
;MPGQAAEASAAEPPARAAPGATAVRPLTVDDLPACADVFYAALDDLSERRHQAPWPRNDAGVLRLYERLLASHPAGGALATIGGRTIGFGIAVERERYWFLAFLFIEPAHQADGLGRQVLAQVLPAAGAETWLAEGGVLATCAESIQLVSTGLYASLGMRPRDPIYLLVGTPQADALHGLPPSVEALPFEQLEAAGAERLAETLASLDVAAVGHRRAIDHRDDRAEGRQGIFYRDRGDERAMGYGYVQATGRVGPAYVTEPELLEGVVADLIGRVQPAGAWQLVVPGASAALEPLLRAGLRFDEPPVVHCASAPTLAATSYLLRSFALP
;
A
#
# COMPACT_ATOMS: atom_id res chain seq x y z
N MET A 1 -7.93 50.43 -47.39
CA MET A 1 -7.18 49.19 -47.21
C MET A 1 -7.79 48.46 -46.02
N PRO A 2 -8.57 47.35 -46.19
CA PRO A 2 -9.18 46.66 -45.08
C PRO A 2 -8.22 45.62 -44.52
N GLY A 3 -8.16 45.58 -43.18
CA GLY A 3 -7.36 44.59 -42.41
C GLY A 3 -7.96 43.19 -42.49
N GLN A 4 -7.10 42.22 -42.66
CA GLN A 4 -7.42 40.81 -42.58
C GLN A 4 -7.70 40.41 -41.13
N ALA A 5 -8.90 39.91 -40.87
CA ALA A 5 -9.23 39.22 -39.65
C ALA A 5 -8.63 37.79 -39.73
N ALA A 6 -7.82 37.43 -38.71
CA ALA A 6 -7.32 36.09 -38.55
C ALA A 6 -8.47 35.21 -38.04
N GLU A 7 -8.85 34.25 -38.86
CA GLU A 7 -9.76 33.16 -38.44
C GLU A 7 -9.06 32.27 -37.40
N ALA A 8 -9.60 32.27 -36.19
CA ALA A 8 -9.21 31.31 -35.15
C ALA A 8 -9.73 29.94 -35.56
N SER A 9 -8.80 29.05 -35.88
CA SER A 9 -9.09 27.59 -36.08
C SER A 9 -9.69 27.03 -34.79
N ALA A 10 -10.97 26.69 -34.84
CA ALA A 10 -11.61 25.92 -33.79
C ALA A 10 -11.01 24.51 -33.79
N ALA A 11 -10.41 24.12 -32.66
CA ALA A 11 -9.94 22.77 -32.45
C ALA A 11 -11.13 21.79 -32.57
N GLU A 12 -11.03 20.81 -33.45
CA GLU A 12 -12.01 19.75 -33.55
C GLU A 12 -12.18 19.03 -32.21
N PRO A 13 -13.40 18.77 -31.76
CA PRO A 13 -13.62 17.97 -30.55
C PRO A 13 -13.09 16.56 -30.79
N PRO A 14 -12.51 15.88 -29.75
CA PRO A 14 -11.95 14.54 -29.90
C PRO A 14 -13.02 13.60 -30.48
N ALA A 15 -12.64 12.83 -31.48
CA ALA A 15 -13.49 11.88 -32.17
C ALA A 15 -14.16 10.95 -31.17
N ARG A 16 -15.51 10.87 -31.18
CA ARG A 16 -16.28 9.94 -30.38
C ARG A 16 -15.85 8.51 -30.74
N ALA A 17 -15.27 7.78 -29.78
CA ALA A 17 -14.90 6.38 -29.97
C ALA A 17 -16.14 5.58 -30.41
N ALA A 18 -15.94 4.65 -31.36
CA ALA A 18 -17.00 3.79 -31.85
C ALA A 18 -17.60 2.95 -30.69
N PRO A 19 -18.93 2.65 -30.71
CA PRO A 19 -19.56 1.83 -29.69
C PRO A 19 -18.85 0.49 -29.57
N GLY A 20 -18.24 0.21 -28.39
CA GLY A 20 -17.53 -1.04 -28.12
C GLY A 20 -16.01 -0.98 -28.21
N ALA A 21 -15.39 0.14 -28.59
CA ALA A 21 -13.92 0.28 -28.55
C ALA A 21 -13.43 0.44 -27.09
N THR A 22 -12.42 -0.35 -26.72
CA THR A 22 -11.71 -0.20 -25.45
C THR A 22 -10.78 1.01 -25.51
N ALA A 23 -10.78 1.85 -24.48
CA ALA A 23 -9.87 2.98 -24.36
C ALA A 23 -9.24 2.99 -22.97
N VAL A 24 -7.95 3.37 -22.89
CA VAL A 24 -7.24 3.61 -21.63
C VAL A 24 -6.87 5.10 -21.58
N ARG A 25 -7.15 5.75 -20.46
CA ARG A 25 -6.88 7.17 -20.22
C ARG A 25 -6.41 7.42 -18.79
N PRO A 26 -5.83 8.59 -18.50
CA PRO A 26 -5.59 9.00 -17.12
C PRO A 26 -6.87 8.95 -16.29
N LEU A 27 -6.73 8.53 -15.03
CA LEU A 27 -7.81 8.44 -14.05
C LEU A 27 -7.97 9.79 -13.36
N THR A 28 -9.21 10.20 -13.12
CA THR A 28 -9.56 11.43 -12.40
C THR A 28 -10.34 11.09 -11.12
N VAL A 29 -10.48 12.07 -10.21
CA VAL A 29 -11.24 11.89 -8.96
C VAL A 29 -12.71 11.53 -9.24
N ASP A 30 -13.31 12.06 -10.30
CA ASP A 30 -14.70 11.77 -10.68
C ASP A 30 -14.93 10.30 -11.11
N ASP A 31 -13.85 9.59 -11.48
CA ASP A 31 -13.93 8.19 -11.86
C ASP A 31 -13.90 7.21 -10.66
N LEU A 32 -13.51 7.68 -9.48
CA LEU A 32 -13.24 6.82 -8.32
C LEU A 32 -14.43 5.97 -7.88
N PRO A 33 -15.68 6.45 -7.90
CA PRO A 33 -16.84 5.59 -7.59
C PRO A 33 -16.94 4.37 -8.50
N ALA A 34 -16.73 4.56 -9.82
CA ALA A 34 -16.75 3.46 -10.78
C ALA A 34 -15.55 2.50 -10.60
N CYS A 35 -14.40 3.01 -10.17
CA CYS A 35 -13.25 2.18 -9.80
C CYS A 35 -13.56 1.29 -8.58
N ALA A 36 -14.28 1.82 -7.58
CA ALA A 36 -14.71 1.04 -6.43
C ALA A 36 -15.65 -0.10 -6.83
N ASP A 37 -16.56 0.12 -7.78
CA ASP A 37 -17.42 -0.94 -8.29
C ASP A 37 -16.64 -2.05 -9.01
N VAL A 38 -15.66 -1.70 -9.85
CA VAL A 38 -14.76 -2.69 -10.49
C VAL A 38 -13.94 -3.45 -9.45
N PHE A 39 -13.43 -2.78 -8.43
CA PHE A 39 -12.68 -3.38 -7.35
C PHE A 39 -13.51 -4.46 -6.62
N TYR A 40 -14.73 -4.11 -6.19
CA TYR A 40 -15.59 -5.08 -5.50
C TYR A 40 -16.06 -6.21 -6.41
N ALA A 41 -16.38 -5.94 -7.68
CA ALA A 41 -16.73 -6.99 -8.63
C ALA A 41 -15.58 -8.01 -8.81
N ALA A 42 -14.33 -7.54 -8.84
CA ALA A 42 -13.18 -8.44 -8.95
C ALA A 42 -12.89 -9.20 -7.64
N LEU A 43 -13.13 -8.59 -6.47
CA LEU A 43 -13.00 -9.27 -5.17
C LEU A 43 -14.12 -10.30 -4.95
N ASP A 44 -15.33 -10.00 -5.36
CA ASP A 44 -16.47 -10.93 -5.27
C ASP A 44 -16.24 -12.18 -6.13
N ASP A 45 -15.76 -12.01 -7.40
CA ASP A 45 -15.33 -13.13 -8.25
C ASP A 45 -14.20 -13.96 -7.61
N LEU A 46 -13.25 -13.29 -6.96
CA LEU A 46 -12.18 -13.95 -6.24
C LEU A 46 -12.71 -14.76 -5.05
N SER A 47 -13.63 -14.17 -4.27
CA SER A 47 -14.27 -14.81 -3.12
C SER A 47 -15.10 -16.01 -3.55
N GLU A 48 -15.85 -15.89 -4.65
CA GLU A 48 -16.62 -17.01 -5.23
C GLU A 48 -15.69 -18.18 -5.61
N ARG A 49 -14.60 -17.91 -6.30
CA ARG A 49 -13.59 -18.92 -6.64
C ARG A 49 -12.91 -19.57 -5.43
N ARG A 50 -12.87 -18.88 -4.29
CA ARG A 50 -12.36 -19.36 -3.00
C ARG A 50 -13.43 -20.04 -2.14
N HIS A 51 -14.68 -20.05 -2.55
CA HIS A 51 -15.83 -20.48 -1.75
C HIS A 51 -15.94 -19.71 -0.42
N GLN A 52 -15.66 -18.39 -0.46
CA GLN A 52 -15.73 -17.47 0.65
C GLN A 52 -16.93 -16.53 0.51
N ALA A 53 -17.34 -15.90 1.62
CA ALA A 53 -18.34 -14.84 1.56
C ALA A 53 -17.82 -13.62 0.77
N PRO A 54 -18.72 -12.86 0.10
CA PRO A 54 -18.34 -11.61 -0.54
C PRO A 54 -17.66 -10.63 0.43
N TRP A 55 -16.76 -9.83 -0.09
CA TRP A 55 -16.08 -8.81 0.71
C TRP A 55 -17.06 -7.75 1.21
N PRO A 56 -17.01 -7.40 2.50
CA PRO A 56 -17.86 -6.34 3.02
C PRO A 56 -17.51 -4.99 2.35
N ARG A 57 -18.48 -4.34 1.75
CA ARG A 57 -18.27 -3.04 1.10
C ARG A 57 -18.00 -1.95 2.13
N ASN A 58 -16.95 -1.17 1.90
CA ASN A 58 -16.61 0.04 2.62
C ASN A 58 -16.23 1.14 1.62
N ASP A 59 -17.19 1.58 0.83
CA ASP A 59 -16.96 2.55 -0.25
C ASP A 59 -16.26 3.82 0.25
N ALA A 60 -16.69 4.36 1.38
CA ALA A 60 -16.08 5.55 1.95
C ALA A 60 -14.59 5.36 2.31
N GLY A 61 -14.22 4.17 2.80
CA GLY A 61 -12.84 3.84 3.12
C GLY A 61 -11.98 3.67 1.86
N VAL A 62 -12.52 2.98 0.87
CA VAL A 62 -11.86 2.73 -0.43
C VAL A 62 -11.67 4.04 -1.19
N LEU A 63 -12.70 4.89 -1.29
CA LEU A 63 -12.61 6.17 -1.99
C LEU A 63 -11.58 7.10 -1.34
N ARG A 64 -11.59 7.23 -0.01
CA ARG A 64 -10.55 8.02 0.69
C ARG A 64 -9.13 7.50 0.43
N LEU A 65 -8.95 6.18 0.33
CA LEU A 65 -7.65 5.60 0.01
C LEU A 65 -7.24 5.96 -1.42
N TYR A 66 -8.12 5.82 -2.41
CA TYR A 66 -7.84 6.17 -3.80
C TYR A 66 -7.53 7.66 -3.98
N GLU A 67 -8.36 8.55 -3.40
CA GLU A 67 -8.14 9.99 -3.40
C GLU A 67 -6.75 10.36 -2.87
N ARG A 68 -6.36 9.78 -1.74
CA ARG A 68 -5.05 10.01 -1.14
C ARG A 68 -3.89 9.52 -2.01
N LEU A 69 -4.00 8.33 -2.60
CA LEU A 69 -2.97 7.80 -3.48
C LEU A 69 -2.79 8.69 -4.71
N LEU A 70 -3.89 9.08 -5.36
CA LEU A 70 -3.85 10.01 -6.49
C LEU A 70 -3.34 11.39 -6.10
N ALA A 71 -3.73 11.93 -4.95
CA ALA A 71 -3.21 13.22 -4.47
C ALA A 71 -1.69 13.17 -4.23
N SER A 72 -1.16 12.01 -3.80
CA SER A 72 0.27 11.82 -3.58
C SER A 72 1.07 11.58 -4.87
N HIS A 73 0.42 11.08 -5.92
CA HIS A 73 1.02 10.80 -7.23
C HIS A 73 -0.04 10.93 -8.36
N PRO A 74 -0.37 12.15 -8.81
CA PRO A 74 -1.46 12.38 -9.75
C PRO A 74 -1.30 11.68 -11.11
N ALA A 75 -0.07 11.42 -11.55
CA ALA A 75 0.23 10.71 -12.79
C ALA A 75 0.07 9.18 -12.65
N GLY A 76 -0.10 8.66 -11.44
CA GLY A 76 -0.14 7.22 -11.15
C GLY A 76 -1.50 6.56 -11.37
N GLY A 77 -2.48 7.24 -11.95
CA GLY A 77 -3.82 6.71 -12.19
C GLY A 77 -4.15 6.46 -13.65
N ALA A 78 -4.68 5.28 -13.97
CA ALA A 78 -5.21 4.94 -15.31
C ALA A 78 -6.57 4.27 -15.22
N LEU A 79 -7.43 4.55 -16.17
CA LEU A 79 -8.79 4.00 -16.31
C LEU A 79 -8.96 3.35 -17.66
N ALA A 80 -9.53 2.13 -17.68
CA ALA A 80 -9.95 1.45 -18.88
C ALA A 80 -11.48 1.50 -19.04
N THR A 81 -11.95 1.83 -20.22
CA THR A 81 -13.39 1.93 -20.52
C THR A 81 -13.75 1.19 -21.80
N ILE A 82 -15.01 0.75 -21.89
CA ILE A 82 -15.63 0.25 -23.13
C ILE A 82 -16.98 0.96 -23.32
N GLY A 83 -17.16 1.62 -24.44
CA GLY A 83 -18.38 2.40 -24.68
C GLY A 83 -18.66 3.47 -23.62
N GLY A 84 -17.63 3.98 -22.95
CA GLY A 84 -17.73 4.93 -21.85
C GLY A 84 -17.96 4.33 -20.45
N ARG A 85 -18.19 3.01 -20.35
CA ARG A 85 -18.33 2.30 -19.06
C ARG A 85 -16.94 1.89 -18.55
N THR A 86 -16.65 2.13 -17.29
CA THR A 86 -15.42 1.69 -16.62
C THR A 86 -15.40 0.16 -16.50
N ILE A 87 -14.31 -0.47 -16.93
CA ILE A 87 -14.09 -1.92 -16.90
C ILE A 87 -12.75 -2.30 -16.26
N GLY A 88 -11.95 -1.33 -15.88
CA GLY A 88 -10.67 -1.57 -15.22
C GLY A 88 -9.98 -0.29 -14.82
N PHE A 89 -9.07 -0.39 -13.86
CA PHE A 89 -8.24 0.73 -13.43
C PHE A 89 -6.93 0.26 -12.82
N GLY A 90 -5.97 1.17 -12.76
CA GLY A 90 -4.72 1.01 -12.04
C GLY A 90 -4.40 2.26 -11.25
N ILE A 91 -3.84 2.10 -10.04
CA ILE A 91 -3.30 3.18 -9.22
C ILE A 91 -1.93 2.76 -8.74
N ALA A 92 -0.93 3.60 -9.00
CA ALA A 92 0.43 3.44 -8.53
C ALA A 92 0.87 4.68 -7.75
N VAL A 93 1.86 4.52 -6.91
CA VAL A 93 2.51 5.63 -6.20
C VAL A 93 4.02 5.58 -6.44
N GLU A 94 4.64 6.74 -6.42
CA GLU A 94 6.08 6.90 -6.53
C GLU A 94 6.62 7.59 -5.29
N ARG A 95 7.68 7.03 -4.71
CA ARG A 95 8.41 7.57 -3.56
C ARG A 95 9.90 7.52 -3.89
N GLU A 96 10.49 8.66 -4.19
CA GLU A 96 11.90 8.74 -4.63
C GLU A 96 12.17 7.81 -5.83
N ARG A 97 12.90 6.72 -5.61
CA ARG A 97 13.25 5.70 -6.62
C ARG A 97 12.45 4.39 -6.43
N TYR A 98 11.38 4.43 -5.68
CA TYR A 98 10.49 3.29 -5.42
C TYR A 98 9.11 3.57 -6.02
N TRP A 99 8.72 2.76 -7.00
CA TRP A 99 7.39 2.77 -7.61
C TRP A 99 6.60 1.55 -7.14
N PHE A 100 5.40 1.77 -6.66
CA PHE A 100 4.53 0.72 -6.13
C PHE A 100 3.16 0.74 -6.80
N LEU A 101 2.79 -0.37 -7.43
CA LEU A 101 1.44 -0.59 -7.94
C LEU A 101 0.53 -0.99 -6.79
N ALA A 102 -0.28 -0.05 -6.34
CA ALA A 102 -1.22 -0.25 -5.24
C ALA A 102 -2.47 -1.02 -5.69
N PHE A 103 -2.98 -0.74 -6.89
CA PHE A 103 -4.17 -1.36 -7.44
C PHE A 103 -4.01 -1.60 -8.94
N LEU A 104 -4.44 -2.78 -9.39
CA LEU A 104 -4.67 -3.11 -10.79
C LEU A 104 -5.85 -4.09 -10.84
N PHE A 105 -7.01 -3.58 -11.20
CA PHE A 105 -8.24 -4.36 -11.25
C PHE A 105 -8.89 -4.23 -12.62
N ILE A 106 -9.31 -5.37 -13.15
CA ILE A 106 -10.07 -5.48 -14.40
C ILE A 106 -11.33 -6.29 -14.08
N GLU A 107 -12.46 -5.81 -14.53
CA GLU A 107 -13.74 -6.50 -14.39
C GLU A 107 -13.62 -7.95 -14.89
N PRO A 108 -14.12 -8.96 -14.15
CA PRO A 108 -13.89 -10.38 -14.46
C PRO A 108 -14.18 -10.77 -15.91
N ALA A 109 -15.26 -10.22 -16.50
CA ALA A 109 -15.64 -10.50 -17.89
C ALA A 109 -14.65 -9.97 -18.96
N HIS A 110 -13.72 -9.10 -18.56
CA HIS A 110 -12.74 -8.46 -19.46
C HIS A 110 -11.28 -8.82 -19.09
N GLN A 111 -11.10 -9.81 -18.22
CA GLN A 111 -9.77 -10.33 -17.91
C GLN A 111 -9.24 -11.20 -19.05
N ALA A 112 -7.91 -11.36 -19.12
CA ALA A 112 -7.17 -12.13 -20.13
C ALA A 112 -7.05 -11.52 -21.54
N ASP A 113 -7.72 -10.41 -21.85
CA ASP A 113 -7.67 -9.72 -23.15
C ASP A 113 -6.49 -8.73 -23.30
N GLY A 114 -5.52 -8.78 -22.38
CA GLY A 114 -4.37 -7.88 -22.37
C GLY A 114 -4.66 -6.48 -21.83
N LEU A 115 -5.87 -6.22 -21.37
CA LEU A 115 -6.29 -4.90 -20.84
C LEU A 115 -5.49 -4.50 -19.59
N GLY A 116 -5.24 -5.45 -18.68
CA GLY A 116 -4.40 -5.20 -17.49
C GLY A 116 -2.99 -4.73 -17.85
N ARG A 117 -2.39 -5.25 -18.93
CA ARG A 117 -1.10 -4.79 -19.45
C ARG A 117 -1.17 -3.36 -19.99
N GLN A 118 -2.25 -2.99 -20.67
CA GLN A 118 -2.45 -1.64 -21.19
C GLN A 118 -2.62 -0.62 -20.06
N VAL A 119 -3.44 -0.94 -19.04
CA VAL A 119 -3.60 -0.10 -17.85
C VAL A 119 -2.28 0.04 -17.11
N LEU A 120 -1.55 -1.07 -16.90
CA LEU A 120 -0.26 -1.07 -16.23
C LEU A 120 0.77 -0.21 -16.99
N ALA A 121 0.83 -0.33 -18.30
CA ALA A 121 1.74 0.48 -19.12
C ALA A 121 1.50 2.00 -18.97
N GLN A 122 0.26 2.42 -18.71
CA GLN A 122 -0.08 3.82 -18.53
C GLN A 122 0.34 4.37 -17.16
N VAL A 123 0.44 3.53 -16.12
CA VAL A 123 0.80 3.95 -14.74
C VAL A 123 2.27 3.68 -14.39
N LEU A 124 3.04 3.01 -15.27
CA LEU A 124 4.48 2.84 -15.08
C LEU A 124 5.19 4.20 -15.01
N PRO A 125 6.39 4.27 -14.41
CA PRO A 125 7.20 5.49 -14.41
C PRO A 125 7.32 6.11 -15.80
N ALA A 126 7.26 7.43 -15.89
CA ALA A 126 7.27 8.16 -17.17
C ALA A 126 8.51 7.85 -18.06
N ALA A 127 9.63 7.49 -17.43
CA ALA A 127 10.85 7.05 -18.13
C ALA A 127 10.73 5.64 -18.75
N GLY A 128 9.65 4.91 -18.44
CA GLY A 128 9.50 3.49 -18.76
C GLY A 128 10.22 2.57 -17.78
N ALA A 129 9.73 1.34 -17.67
CA ALA A 129 10.23 0.36 -16.68
C ALA A 129 11.74 0.07 -16.85
N GLU A 130 12.21 -0.13 -18.07
CA GLU A 130 13.62 -0.45 -18.35
C GLU A 130 14.56 0.68 -17.90
N THR A 131 14.28 1.92 -18.30
CA THR A 131 15.07 3.09 -17.90
C THR A 131 15.03 3.28 -16.40
N TRP A 132 13.86 3.17 -15.78
CA TRP A 132 13.68 3.26 -14.33
C TRP A 132 14.58 2.27 -13.56
N LEU A 133 14.57 1.00 -13.99
CA LEU A 133 15.41 -0.04 -13.39
C LEU A 133 16.91 0.18 -13.65
N ALA A 134 17.28 0.58 -14.86
CA ALA A 134 18.68 0.86 -15.22
C ALA A 134 19.27 2.01 -14.40
N GLU A 135 18.45 2.96 -13.99
CA GLU A 135 18.84 4.07 -13.13
C GLU A 135 18.74 3.75 -11.61
N GLY A 136 18.55 2.50 -11.24
CA GLY A 136 18.50 2.04 -9.85
C GLY A 136 17.14 2.23 -9.18
N GLY A 137 16.07 2.43 -9.96
CA GLY A 137 14.71 2.44 -9.46
C GLY A 137 14.20 1.04 -9.13
N VAL A 138 13.21 0.96 -8.28
CA VAL A 138 12.53 -0.28 -7.89
C VAL A 138 11.10 -0.24 -8.35
N LEU A 139 10.62 -1.35 -8.92
CA LEU A 139 9.22 -1.62 -9.22
C LEU A 139 8.71 -2.68 -8.24
N ALA A 140 7.57 -2.43 -7.60
CA ALA A 140 6.99 -3.36 -6.64
C ALA A 140 5.45 -3.35 -6.65
N THR A 141 4.86 -4.42 -6.13
CA THR A 141 3.42 -4.59 -5.90
C THR A 141 3.16 -5.71 -4.90
N CYS A 142 1.93 -5.82 -4.42
CA CYS A 142 1.42 -7.03 -3.78
C CYS A 142 0.42 -7.72 -4.70
N ALA A 143 0.63 -9.01 -4.96
CA ALA A 143 -0.22 -9.83 -5.82
C ALA A 143 -0.94 -10.92 -5.01
N GLU A 144 -2.21 -11.15 -5.28
CA GLU A 144 -2.93 -12.30 -4.76
C GLU A 144 -2.21 -13.61 -5.14
N SER A 145 -1.89 -14.46 -4.16
CA SER A 145 -1.09 -15.67 -4.40
C SER A 145 -1.74 -16.65 -5.38
N ILE A 146 -3.05 -16.63 -5.51
CA ILE A 146 -3.81 -17.49 -6.44
C ILE A 146 -3.99 -16.88 -7.84
N GLN A 147 -3.60 -15.62 -8.05
CA GLN A 147 -3.74 -14.92 -9.33
C GLN A 147 -2.46 -15.05 -10.18
N LEU A 148 -2.26 -16.24 -10.76
CA LEU A 148 -1.07 -16.55 -11.52
C LEU A 148 -0.87 -15.64 -12.77
N VAL A 149 -1.97 -15.14 -13.36
CA VAL A 149 -1.92 -14.22 -14.50
C VAL A 149 -1.28 -12.88 -14.10
N SER A 150 -1.72 -12.30 -12.99
CA SER A 150 -1.13 -11.05 -12.47
C SER A 150 0.31 -11.26 -12.06
N THR A 151 0.63 -12.34 -11.35
CA THR A 151 1.99 -12.67 -10.94
C THR A 151 2.92 -12.82 -12.15
N GLY A 152 2.47 -13.50 -13.23
CA GLY A 152 3.20 -13.60 -14.49
C GLY A 152 3.41 -12.26 -15.18
N LEU A 153 2.38 -11.39 -15.18
CA LEU A 153 2.46 -10.02 -15.70
C LEU A 153 3.53 -9.21 -14.95
N TYR A 154 3.52 -9.22 -13.62
CA TYR A 154 4.48 -8.48 -12.81
C TYR A 154 5.90 -9.02 -12.96
N ALA A 155 6.06 -10.35 -12.98
CA ALA A 155 7.35 -10.99 -13.20
C ALA A 155 7.95 -10.63 -14.57
N SER A 156 7.13 -10.45 -15.61
CA SER A 156 7.58 -10.02 -16.96
C SER A 156 8.17 -8.60 -16.99
N LEU A 157 7.90 -7.79 -15.95
CA LEU A 157 8.47 -6.46 -15.74
C LEU A 157 9.60 -6.46 -14.69
N GLY A 158 10.08 -7.64 -14.28
CA GLY A 158 11.14 -7.78 -13.29
C GLY A 158 10.67 -7.80 -11.84
N MET A 159 9.39 -7.59 -11.55
CA MET A 159 8.82 -7.70 -10.20
C MET A 159 8.64 -9.17 -9.83
N ARG A 160 9.69 -9.78 -9.29
CA ARG A 160 9.68 -11.21 -8.91
C ARG A 160 8.97 -11.42 -7.59
N PRO A 161 8.19 -12.53 -7.42
CA PRO A 161 7.69 -12.95 -6.11
C PRO A 161 8.84 -13.07 -5.09
N ARG A 162 8.68 -12.45 -3.91
CA ARG A 162 9.71 -12.43 -2.86
C ARG A 162 9.16 -12.92 -1.54
N ASP A 163 8.24 -12.19 -0.94
CA ASP A 163 7.79 -12.42 0.42
C ASP A 163 6.29 -12.71 0.46
N PRO A 164 5.85 -13.81 1.06
CA PRO A 164 4.43 -13.97 1.40
C PRO A 164 4.06 -12.97 2.50
N ILE A 165 2.95 -12.27 2.34
CA ILE A 165 2.42 -11.29 3.29
C ILE A 165 1.06 -11.77 3.75
N TYR A 166 0.85 -11.86 5.06
CA TYR A 166 -0.37 -12.37 5.68
C TYR A 166 -1.16 -11.26 6.37
N LEU A 167 -2.47 -11.34 6.32
CA LEU A 167 -3.34 -10.63 7.23
C LEU A 167 -3.59 -11.52 8.45
N LEU A 168 -3.14 -11.07 9.62
CA LEU A 168 -3.47 -11.69 10.90
C LEU A 168 -4.62 -10.93 11.55
N VAL A 169 -5.62 -11.68 12.02
CA VAL A 169 -6.80 -11.13 12.69
C VAL A 169 -7.05 -11.88 14.00
N GLY A 170 -7.45 -11.16 15.03
CA GLY A 170 -7.83 -11.76 16.31
C GLY A 170 -7.70 -10.82 17.49
N THR A 171 -8.00 -11.34 18.66
CA THR A 171 -7.74 -10.68 19.94
C THR A 171 -6.68 -11.49 20.66
N PRO A 172 -5.47 -10.96 20.88
CA PRO A 172 -4.44 -11.71 21.59
C PRO A 172 -4.89 -12.02 23.02
N GLN A 173 -4.52 -13.20 23.50
CA GLN A 173 -4.72 -13.57 24.90
C GLN A 173 -3.90 -12.61 25.78
N ALA A 174 -4.46 -12.29 26.93
CA ALA A 174 -3.77 -11.47 27.91
C ALA A 174 -2.40 -12.10 28.27
N ASP A 175 -1.38 -11.29 28.35
CA ASP A 175 0.00 -11.68 28.72
C ASP A 175 0.67 -12.71 27.77
N ALA A 176 0.09 -12.98 26.60
CA ALA A 176 0.66 -13.93 25.65
C ALA A 176 1.82 -13.36 24.81
N LEU A 177 1.95 -12.04 24.74
CA LEU A 177 3.05 -11.35 24.09
C LEU A 177 4.04 -10.80 25.12
N HIS A 178 5.33 -10.95 24.86
CA HIS A 178 6.35 -10.35 25.71
C HIS A 178 6.38 -8.83 25.51
N GLY A 179 6.46 -8.10 26.61
CA GLY A 179 6.58 -6.64 26.57
C GLY A 179 7.95 -6.16 26.11
N LEU A 180 8.09 -4.84 25.97
CA LEU A 180 9.37 -4.20 25.65
C LEU A 180 10.43 -4.49 26.74
N PRO A 181 11.70 -4.71 26.35
CA PRO A 181 12.80 -4.75 27.30
C PRO A 181 12.88 -3.45 28.12
N PRO A 182 13.31 -3.50 29.41
CA PRO A 182 13.43 -2.30 30.26
C PRO A 182 14.39 -1.24 29.71
N SER A 183 15.33 -1.63 28.85
CA SER A 183 16.25 -0.74 28.17
C SER A 183 15.58 0.09 27.05
N VAL A 184 14.40 -0.29 26.58
CA VAL A 184 13.69 0.41 25.49
C VAL A 184 12.67 1.38 26.09
N GLU A 185 12.67 2.59 25.57
CA GLU A 185 11.70 3.64 25.88
C GLU A 185 10.77 3.87 24.69
N ALA A 186 9.47 3.95 24.95
CA ALA A 186 8.44 4.21 23.96
C ALA A 186 7.87 5.63 24.16
N LEU A 187 7.99 6.47 23.13
CA LEU A 187 7.61 7.88 23.15
C LEU A 187 6.59 8.20 22.06
N PRO A 188 5.46 8.84 22.37
CA PRO A 188 4.56 9.34 21.33
C PRO A 188 5.28 10.35 20.41
N PHE A 189 4.95 10.31 19.11
CA PHE A 189 5.53 11.25 18.14
C PHE A 189 5.28 12.70 18.52
N GLU A 190 4.11 13.02 19.04
CA GLU A 190 3.73 14.38 19.46
C GLU A 190 4.70 14.95 20.52
N GLN A 191 5.17 14.09 21.42
CA GLN A 191 6.16 14.49 22.44
C GLN A 191 7.51 14.83 21.80
N LEU A 192 7.94 14.06 20.80
CA LEU A 192 9.22 14.28 20.10
C LEU A 192 9.13 15.47 19.14
N GLU A 193 8.00 15.68 18.49
CA GLU A 193 7.75 16.85 17.64
C GLU A 193 7.82 18.14 18.42
N ALA A 194 7.26 18.17 19.65
CA ALA A 194 7.35 19.32 20.54
C ALA A 194 8.80 19.65 20.94
N ALA A 195 9.68 18.64 20.98
CA ALA A 195 11.10 18.80 21.29
C ALA A 195 11.96 19.10 20.06
N GLY A 196 11.52 18.70 18.83
CA GLY A 196 12.28 18.90 17.59
C GLY A 196 11.71 18.11 16.42
N ALA A 197 10.72 18.66 15.73
CA ALA A 197 10.02 17.98 14.62
C ALA A 197 10.94 17.58 13.47
N GLU A 198 11.91 18.42 13.12
CA GLU A 198 12.86 18.14 12.04
C GLU A 198 13.75 16.93 12.38
N ARG A 199 14.26 16.86 13.60
CA ARG A 199 15.07 15.73 14.07
C ARG A 199 14.28 14.42 14.04
N LEU A 200 13.02 14.45 14.44
CA LEU A 200 12.15 13.27 14.36
C LEU A 200 11.97 12.85 12.90
N ALA A 201 11.67 13.80 11.99
CA ALA A 201 11.47 13.53 10.57
C ALA A 201 12.71 12.90 9.91
N GLU A 202 13.90 13.42 10.20
CA GLU A 202 15.18 12.86 9.71
C GLU A 202 15.44 11.45 10.24
N THR A 203 15.14 11.22 11.52
CA THR A 203 15.32 9.89 12.14
C THR A 203 14.34 8.88 11.53
N LEU A 204 13.07 9.24 11.38
CA LEU A 204 12.07 8.40 10.72
C LEU A 204 12.47 8.09 9.27
N ALA A 205 12.94 9.09 8.53
CA ALA A 205 13.43 8.91 7.17
C ALA A 205 14.58 7.88 7.08
N SER A 206 15.48 7.88 8.06
CA SER A 206 16.58 6.91 8.12
C SER A 206 16.07 5.50 8.43
N LEU A 207 15.11 5.37 9.35
CA LEU A 207 14.47 4.09 9.66
C LEU A 207 13.64 3.56 8.47
N ASP A 208 12.94 4.43 7.75
CA ASP A 208 12.17 4.07 6.56
C ASP A 208 13.05 3.48 5.45
N VAL A 209 14.21 4.14 5.18
CA VAL A 209 15.16 3.63 4.20
C VAL A 209 15.66 2.23 4.59
N ALA A 210 15.91 1.98 5.87
CA ALA A 210 16.28 0.66 6.35
C ALA A 210 15.12 -0.35 6.28
N ALA A 211 13.88 0.09 6.49
CA ALA A 211 12.68 -0.76 6.49
C ALA A 211 12.23 -1.16 5.09
N VAL A 212 12.16 -0.20 4.15
CA VAL A 212 11.50 -0.36 2.85
C VAL A 212 12.27 0.24 1.66
N GLY A 213 13.48 0.75 1.89
CA GLY A 213 14.37 1.24 0.84
C GLY A 213 14.10 2.68 0.35
N HIS A 214 13.15 3.40 0.95
CA HIS A 214 12.82 4.78 0.60
C HIS A 214 12.22 5.53 1.80
N ARG A 215 12.21 6.88 1.73
CA ARG A 215 11.59 7.72 2.75
C ARG A 215 10.07 7.73 2.63
N ARG A 216 9.35 7.82 3.77
CA ARG A 216 7.90 7.73 3.85
C ARG A 216 7.24 8.98 4.46
N ALA A 217 7.83 10.15 4.28
CA ALA A 217 7.34 11.39 4.90
C ALA A 217 5.87 11.70 4.58
N ILE A 218 5.42 11.44 3.34
CA ILE A 218 4.02 11.59 2.93
C ILE A 218 3.15 10.58 3.70
N ASP A 219 3.59 9.34 3.79
CA ASP A 219 2.82 8.26 4.42
C ASP A 219 2.70 8.48 5.94
N HIS A 220 3.76 8.94 6.61
CA HIS A 220 3.71 9.35 8.03
C HIS A 220 2.71 10.47 8.28
N ARG A 221 2.67 11.48 7.41
CA ARG A 221 1.67 12.55 7.50
C ARG A 221 0.25 12.00 7.34
N ASP A 222 0.05 11.14 6.36
CA ASP A 222 -1.25 10.57 6.04
C ASP A 222 -1.73 9.58 7.14
N ASP A 223 -0.83 8.79 7.72
CA ASP A 223 -1.14 7.91 8.85
C ASP A 223 -1.66 8.70 10.05
N ARG A 224 -1.02 9.83 10.38
CA ARG A 224 -1.47 10.71 11.45
C ARG A 224 -2.79 11.42 11.12
N ALA A 225 -2.97 11.86 9.89
CA ALA A 225 -4.22 12.46 9.44
C ALA A 225 -5.41 11.48 9.50
N GLU A 226 -5.15 10.17 9.39
CA GLU A 226 -6.14 9.11 9.60
C GLU A 226 -6.39 8.76 11.08
N GLY A 227 -5.74 9.46 12.01
CA GLY A 227 -5.88 9.23 13.45
C GLY A 227 -5.08 8.04 13.97
N ARG A 228 -4.03 7.61 13.28
CA ARG A 228 -3.09 6.63 13.80
C ARG A 228 -2.16 7.30 14.81
N GLN A 229 -1.96 6.66 15.95
CA GLN A 229 -0.99 7.08 16.94
C GLN A 229 0.38 6.54 16.57
N GLY A 230 1.34 7.42 16.35
CA GLY A 230 2.74 7.09 16.09
C GLY A 230 3.55 7.01 17.38
N ILE A 231 4.30 5.92 17.54
CA ILE A 231 5.17 5.68 18.69
C ILE A 231 6.59 5.46 18.20
N PHE A 232 7.52 6.14 18.80
CA PHE A 232 8.95 6.01 18.58
C PHE A 232 9.58 5.20 19.70
N TYR A 233 10.50 4.31 19.36
CA TYR A 233 11.22 3.45 20.29
C TYR A 233 12.70 3.80 20.25
N ARG A 234 13.29 4.02 21.44
CA ARG A 234 14.74 4.31 21.58
C ARG A 234 15.36 3.54 22.74
N ASP A 235 16.65 3.34 22.70
CA ASP A 235 17.42 2.87 23.84
C ASP A 235 17.48 3.95 24.93
N ARG A 236 17.30 3.58 26.20
CA ARG A 236 17.33 4.52 27.34
C ARG A 236 18.73 5.01 27.69
N GLY A 237 19.76 4.24 27.35
CA GLY A 237 21.14 4.54 27.72
C GLY A 237 21.79 5.53 26.79
N ASP A 238 21.71 5.29 25.48
CA ASP A 238 22.38 6.09 24.46
C ASP A 238 21.42 6.87 23.53
N GLU A 239 20.12 6.79 23.78
CA GLU A 239 19.05 7.42 22.99
C GLU A 239 19.01 6.98 21.51
N ARG A 240 19.67 5.90 21.15
CA ARG A 240 19.69 5.35 19.79
C ARG A 240 18.28 4.97 19.36
N ALA A 241 17.92 5.35 18.12
CA ALA A 241 16.66 4.95 17.52
C ALA A 241 16.61 3.43 17.34
N MET A 242 15.57 2.80 17.91
CA MET A 242 15.35 1.36 17.85
C MET A 242 14.21 1.00 16.91
N GLY A 243 13.33 1.96 16.59
CA GLY A 243 12.21 1.73 15.70
C GLY A 243 11.06 2.71 15.85
N TYR A 244 9.99 2.43 15.16
CA TYR A 244 8.70 3.13 15.28
C TYR A 244 7.54 2.18 15.00
N GLY A 245 6.34 2.60 15.37
CA GLY A 245 5.13 1.88 15.00
C GLY A 245 3.88 2.73 15.13
N TYR A 246 2.83 2.30 14.45
CA TYR A 246 1.54 2.95 14.46
C TYR A 246 0.45 2.00 14.95
N VAL A 247 -0.52 2.57 15.67
CA VAL A 247 -1.73 1.88 16.12
C VAL A 247 -2.95 2.78 15.96
N GLN A 248 -4.10 2.18 15.74
CA GLN A 248 -5.36 2.89 15.55
C GLN A 248 -6.50 2.20 16.32
N ALA A 249 -7.44 2.97 16.84
CA ALA A 249 -8.61 2.47 17.56
C ALA A 249 -9.54 1.60 16.69
N THR A 250 -9.39 1.59 15.37
CA THR A 250 -10.07 0.63 14.49
C THR A 250 -9.55 -0.81 14.63
N GLY A 251 -8.49 -1.02 15.42
CA GLY A 251 -7.83 -2.32 15.61
C GLY A 251 -6.66 -2.56 14.64
N ARG A 252 -6.24 -1.57 13.87
CA ARG A 252 -5.09 -1.73 12.95
C ARG A 252 -3.78 -1.40 13.66
N VAL A 253 -2.81 -2.31 13.53
CA VAL A 253 -1.41 -2.12 13.96
C VAL A 253 -0.53 -2.12 12.72
N GLY A 254 0.37 -1.17 12.65
CA GLY A 254 1.30 -0.96 11.53
C GLY A 254 1.02 0.34 10.77
N PRO A 255 2.03 0.78 9.96
CA PRO A 255 3.32 0.13 9.82
C PRO A 255 4.12 0.16 11.12
N ALA A 256 5.03 -0.80 11.28
CA ALA A 256 5.99 -0.79 12.38
C ALA A 256 7.34 -1.34 11.90
N TYR A 257 8.42 -0.72 12.34
CA TYR A 257 9.78 -1.14 12.04
C TYR A 257 10.65 -1.13 13.29
N VAL A 258 11.51 -2.11 13.40
CA VAL A 258 12.54 -2.19 14.44
C VAL A 258 13.91 -2.49 13.82
N THR A 259 14.97 -1.93 14.42
CA THR A 259 16.35 -2.18 13.97
C THR A 259 16.84 -3.59 14.33
N GLU A 260 16.26 -4.19 15.36
CA GLU A 260 16.57 -5.53 15.87
C GLU A 260 15.28 -6.36 15.83
N PRO A 261 15.19 -7.42 15.01
CA PRO A 261 13.96 -8.19 14.80
C PRO A 261 13.30 -8.68 16.10
N GLU A 262 14.10 -8.99 17.11
CA GLU A 262 13.66 -9.50 18.42
C GLU A 262 12.80 -8.51 19.20
N LEU A 263 12.89 -7.22 18.89
CA LEU A 263 12.08 -6.18 19.52
C LEU A 263 10.65 -6.13 18.97
N LEU A 264 10.38 -6.72 17.80
CA LEU A 264 9.11 -6.52 17.11
C LEU A 264 7.91 -7.05 17.90
N GLU A 265 8.05 -8.17 18.59
CA GLU A 265 7.01 -8.70 19.48
C GLU A 265 6.66 -7.69 20.58
N GLY A 266 7.68 -7.14 21.26
CA GLY A 266 7.49 -6.16 22.34
C GLY A 266 6.90 -4.83 21.84
N VAL A 267 7.29 -4.40 20.63
CA VAL A 267 6.71 -3.23 19.98
C VAL A 267 5.22 -3.45 19.68
N VAL A 268 4.85 -4.62 19.15
CA VAL A 268 3.44 -4.95 18.89
C VAL A 268 2.65 -5.01 20.20
N ALA A 269 3.20 -5.61 21.23
CA ALA A 269 2.55 -5.69 22.57
C ALA A 269 2.30 -4.28 23.14
N ASP A 270 3.29 -3.38 23.06
CA ASP A 270 3.15 -1.99 23.48
C ASP A 270 2.09 -1.24 22.68
N LEU A 271 2.10 -1.36 21.33
CA LEU A 271 1.12 -0.70 20.46
C LEU A 271 -0.32 -1.16 20.74
N ILE A 272 -0.54 -2.46 20.91
CA ILE A 272 -1.84 -3.04 21.27
C ILE A 272 -2.32 -2.53 22.63
N GLY A 273 -1.42 -2.36 23.59
CA GLY A 273 -1.74 -1.87 24.93
C GLY A 273 -2.17 -0.40 24.99
N ARG A 274 -1.96 0.38 23.90
CA ARG A 274 -2.20 1.85 23.91
C ARG A 274 -3.60 2.27 23.58
N VAL A 275 -4.36 1.45 22.87
CA VAL A 275 -5.73 1.77 22.45
C VAL A 275 -6.66 0.62 22.72
N GLN A 276 -7.94 0.93 22.93
CA GLN A 276 -9.00 -0.07 22.97
C GLN A 276 -9.53 -0.24 21.53
N PRO A 277 -9.40 -1.42 20.91
CA PRO A 277 -9.85 -1.61 19.54
C PRO A 277 -11.38 -1.66 19.44
N ALA A 278 -11.93 -1.11 18.37
CA ALA A 278 -13.36 -1.19 18.07
C ALA A 278 -13.82 -2.62 17.68
N GLY A 279 -12.87 -3.50 17.35
CA GLY A 279 -13.11 -4.89 16.94
C GLY A 279 -11.86 -5.74 17.13
N ALA A 280 -11.69 -6.76 16.31
CA ALA A 280 -10.46 -7.57 16.31
C ALA A 280 -9.26 -6.75 15.83
N TRP A 281 -8.09 -7.08 16.34
CA TRP A 281 -6.83 -6.58 15.83
C TRP A 281 -6.54 -7.11 14.42
N GLN A 282 -5.93 -6.28 13.59
CA GLN A 282 -5.54 -6.59 12.22
C GLN A 282 -4.10 -6.12 11.98
N LEU A 283 -3.25 -7.06 11.57
CA LEU A 283 -1.83 -6.83 11.30
C LEU A 283 -1.47 -7.41 9.94
N VAL A 284 -0.75 -6.65 9.13
CA VAL A 284 -0.21 -7.13 7.84
C VAL A 284 1.25 -7.51 8.05
N VAL A 285 1.52 -8.82 8.03
CA VAL A 285 2.74 -9.42 8.55
C VAL A 285 3.47 -10.20 7.45
N PRO A 286 4.75 -9.87 7.14
CA PRO A 286 5.57 -10.73 6.28
C PRO A 286 5.77 -12.11 6.88
N GLY A 287 5.82 -13.15 6.02
CA GLY A 287 6.03 -14.53 6.47
C GLY A 287 7.36 -14.78 7.18
N ALA A 288 8.38 -13.94 6.93
CA ALA A 288 9.65 -13.99 7.62
C ALA A 288 9.72 -13.15 8.90
N SER A 289 8.62 -12.47 9.27
CA SER A 289 8.59 -11.54 10.41
C SER A 289 8.85 -12.25 11.74
N ALA A 290 9.71 -11.67 12.57
CA ALA A 290 9.96 -12.15 13.93
C ALA A 290 8.71 -12.11 14.83
N ALA A 291 7.71 -11.30 14.48
CA ALA A 291 6.44 -11.24 15.22
C ALA A 291 5.43 -12.33 14.80
N LEU A 292 5.63 -13.03 13.68
CA LEU A 292 4.62 -13.95 13.14
C LEU A 292 4.27 -15.07 14.12
N GLU A 293 5.25 -15.82 14.58
CA GLU A 293 5.04 -16.94 15.50
C GLU A 293 4.51 -16.49 16.87
N PRO A 294 5.05 -15.44 17.53
CA PRO A 294 4.46 -14.85 18.73
C PRO A 294 2.98 -14.48 18.59
N LEU A 295 2.61 -13.82 17.50
CA LEU A 295 1.22 -13.40 17.25
C LEU A 295 0.28 -14.61 17.08
N LEU A 296 0.71 -15.64 16.37
CA LEU A 296 -0.06 -16.88 16.24
C LEU A 296 -0.23 -17.59 17.59
N ARG A 297 0.83 -17.67 18.40
CA ARG A 297 0.77 -18.23 19.77
C ARG A 297 -0.15 -17.42 20.68
N ALA A 298 -0.21 -16.09 20.48
CA ALA A 298 -1.10 -15.22 21.22
C ALA A 298 -2.59 -15.36 20.81
N GLY A 299 -2.90 -16.14 19.78
CA GLY A 299 -4.27 -16.43 19.37
C GLY A 299 -4.77 -15.68 18.14
N LEU A 300 -3.92 -14.87 17.49
CA LEU A 300 -4.25 -14.35 16.18
C LEU A 300 -4.20 -15.47 15.14
N ARG A 301 -4.90 -15.32 14.04
CA ARG A 301 -4.98 -16.30 12.97
C ARG A 301 -4.87 -15.65 11.61
N PHE A 302 -4.49 -16.41 10.62
CA PHE A 302 -4.59 -16.01 9.22
C PHE A 302 -6.06 -15.81 8.86
N ASP A 303 -6.38 -14.68 8.25
CA ASP A 303 -7.75 -14.37 7.83
C ASP A 303 -8.03 -14.90 6.42
N GLU A 304 -7.02 -14.84 5.55
CA GLU A 304 -7.11 -15.23 4.15
C GLU A 304 -5.78 -15.78 3.61
N PRO A 305 -5.77 -16.38 2.39
CA PRO A 305 -4.53 -16.75 1.72
C PRO A 305 -3.59 -15.55 1.59
N PRO A 306 -2.27 -15.75 1.64
CA PRO A 306 -1.34 -14.64 1.57
C PRO A 306 -1.42 -13.92 0.23
N VAL A 307 -1.13 -12.62 0.24
CA VAL A 307 -0.63 -11.95 -0.95
C VAL A 307 0.89 -12.15 -1.03
N VAL A 308 1.44 -11.98 -2.22
CA VAL A 308 2.89 -12.06 -2.44
C VAL A 308 3.42 -10.67 -2.77
N HIS A 309 4.34 -10.19 -1.96
CA HIS A 309 5.13 -9.02 -2.31
C HIS A 309 6.04 -9.35 -3.48
N CYS A 310 5.82 -8.69 -4.60
CA CYS A 310 6.61 -8.83 -5.82
C CYS A 310 7.43 -7.57 -6.03
N ALA A 311 8.74 -7.70 -6.20
CA ALA A 311 9.61 -6.54 -6.38
C ALA A 311 10.81 -6.84 -7.29
N SER A 312 11.30 -5.83 -8.00
CA SER A 312 12.47 -5.94 -8.88
C SER A 312 13.78 -6.05 -8.08
N ALA A 313 13.81 -5.52 -6.86
CA ALA A 313 14.92 -5.64 -5.92
C ALA A 313 14.41 -5.95 -4.50
N PRO A 314 15.22 -6.56 -3.61
CA PRO A 314 14.86 -6.74 -2.20
C PRO A 314 14.93 -5.38 -1.49
N THR A 315 13.79 -4.86 -1.04
CA THR A 315 13.70 -3.59 -0.31
C THR A 315 13.02 -3.73 1.03
N LEU A 316 12.20 -4.77 1.21
CA LEU A 316 11.45 -4.99 2.44
C LEU A 316 12.33 -5.68 3.49
N ALA A 317 12.49 -5.07 4.67
CA ALA A 317 13.11 -5.70 5.85
C ALA A 317 12.10 -6.67 6.50
N ALA A 318 11.80 -7.77 5.80
CA ALA A 318 10.68 -8.66 6.11
C ALA A 318 10.72 -9.26 7.53
N THR A 319 11.88 -9.38 8.17
CA THR A 319 12.04 -9.88 9.54
C THR A 319 11.65 -8.86 10.60
N SER A 320 11.82 -7.56 10.29
CA SER A 320 11.76 -6.44 11.23
C SER A 320 10.63 -5.46 10.98
N TYR A 321 9.78 -5.73 9.98
CA TYR A 321 8.79 -4.78 9.50
C TYR A 321 7.38 -5.39 9.47
N LEU A 322 6.38 -4.60 9.86
CA LEU A 322 4.96 -4.84 9.62
C LEU A 322 4.47 -3.81 8.63
N LEU A 323 3.74 -4.25 7.62
CA LEU A 323 3.22 -3.36 6.59
C LEU A 323 2.03 -2.53 7.10
N ARG A 324 1.80 -1.40 6.48
CA ARG A 324 0.60 -0.60 6.68
C ARG A 324 -0.65 -1.30 6.12
N SER A 325 -0.53 -1.83 4.92
CA SER A 325 -1.57 -2.54 4.18
C SER A 325 -0.95 -3.25 2.97
N PHE A 326 -1.74 -4.02 2.23
CA PHE A 326 -1.32 -4.59 0.94
C PHE A 326 -1.19 -3.55 -0.19
N ALA A 327 -1.84 -2.39 -0.04
CA ALA A 327 -1.82 -1.31 -1.03
C ALA A 327 -0.72 -0.26 -0.79
N LEU A 328 -0.05 -0.32 0.36
CA LEU A 328 1.11 0.50 0.72
C LEU A 328 1.94 -0.31 1.72
N PRO A 329 3.16 -0.71 1.37
CA PRO A 329 4.07 -1.44 2.27
C PRO A 329 4.54 -0.58 3.45
#